data_119296ef6fd166e6447bf404365529b0
#
_entry.id   119296ef6fd166e6447bf404365529b0
#
_cell.length_a   1.000
_cell.length_b   1.000
_cell.length_c   1.000
_cell.angle_alpha   90.00
_cell.angle_beta   90.00
_cell.angle_gamma   90.00
#
_symmetry.space_group_name_H-M   'P 1'
#
loop_
_entity.id
_entity.type
_entity.pdbx_description
1 polymer ?
#
loop_
_entity_poly.entity_id
_entity_poly.type
_entity_poly.pdbx_seq_one_letter_code
_entity_poly.pdbx_strand_id
1 'polypeptide(L)'
;MKKIFLMGRSEAGKTSLTQALKGEKLHYVKTQYTNTDDDTIDSPGEYAESKHFSVGLACFSFEADVVAMVQSADEPFSLFDYGSNAFILRPLIGIITKIDSLYANVPMVRQWMLNAGCERIFLVNNVTGEGIDELRAFLNEDVPKLSLEEAKFRQSLGLNEWDPLPEGVEYPLRTE
;
A
#
# COMPACT_ATOMS: atom_id res chain seq x y z
N MET A 1 6.10 -0.17 14.07
CA MET A 1 5.52 -0.46 12.73
C MET A 1 5.68 0.78 11.87
N LYS A 2 5.95 0.63 10.57
CA LYS A 2 5.96 1.78 9.63
C LYS A 2 4.59 2.44 9.62
N LYS A 3 4.57 3.77 9.57
CA LYS A 3 3.32 4.52 9.44
C LYS A 3 2.77 4.40 8.03
N ILE A 4 1.58 3.84 7.88
CA ILE A 4 0.93 3.62 6.59
C ILE A 4 -0.18 4.64 6.34
N PHE A 5 -0.19 5.23 5.14
CA PHE A 5 -1.27 6.07 4.66
C PHE A 5 -2.17 5.28 3.72
N LEU A 6 -3.45 5.14 4.07
CA LEU A 6 -4.44 4.40 3.29
C LEU A 6 -5.26 5.35 2.41
N MET A 7 -5.15 5.19 1.10
CA MET A 7 -5.95 5.92 0.12
C MET A 7 -6.76 4.95 -0.73
N GLY A 8 -7.99 5.30 -1.04
CA GLY A 8 -8.89 4.44 -1.80
C GLY A 8 -10.34 4.89 -1.65
N ARG A 9 -11.20 4.31 -2.46
CA ARG A 9 -12.62 4.64 -2.55
C ARG A 9 -13.34 4.48 -1.21
N SER A 10 -14.49 5.16 -1.09
CA SER A 10 -15.46 4.85 -0.04
C SER A 10 -15.81 3.36 -0.09
N GLU A 11 -15.91 2.72 1.07
CA GLU A 11 -16.22 1.29 1.20
C GLU A 11 -15.15 0.30 0.65
N ALA A 12 -13.99 0.77 0.21
CA ALA A 12 -12.89 -0.12 -0.16
C ALA A 12 -12.31 -0.93 1.01
N GLY A 13 -12.78 -0.72 2.23
CA GLY A 13 -12.38 -1.48 3.41
C GLY A 13 -11.19 -0.91 4.17
N LYS A 14 -10.80 0.37 3.98
CA LYS A 14 -9.67 1.01 4.67
C LYS A 14 -9.79 0.97 6.20
N THR A 15 -10.91 1.45 6.73
CA THR A 15 -11.16 1.47 8.18
C THR A 15 -11.18 0.07 8.78
N SER A 16 -11.79 -0.89 8.07
CA SER A 16 -11.76 -2.30 8.49
C SER A 16 -10.34 -2.87 8.47
N LEU A 17 -9.53 -2.46 7.49
CA LEU A 17 -8.12 -2.84 7.41
C LEU A 17 -7.32 -2.27 8.57
N THR A 18 -7.53 -1.00 8.93
CA THR A 18 -6.92 -0.38 10.12
C THR A 18 -7.25 -1.16 11.38
N GLN A 19 -8.51 -1.53 11.58
CA GLN A 19 -8.95 -2.33 12.73
C GLN A 19 -8.30 -3.72 12.73
N ALA A 20 -8.25 -4.39 11.57
CA ALA A 20 -7.60 -5.69 11.43
C ALA A 20 -6.09 -5.64 11.72
N LEU A 21 -5.39 -4.61 11.25
CA LEU A 21 -3.97 -4.40 11.54
C LEU A 21 -3.70 -4.20 13.04
N LYS A 22 -4.62 -3.53 13.75
CA LYS A 22 -4.54 -3.32 15.20
C LYS A 22 -5.02 -4.53 16.03
N GLY A 23 -5.60 -5.55 15.39
CA GLY A 23 -6.21 -6.69 16.08
C GLY A 23 -7.50 -6.33 16.82
N GLU A 24 -8.18 -5.26 16.40
CA GLU A 24 -9.44 -4.79 16.97
C GLU A 24 -10.63 -5.54 16.37
N LYS A 25 -11.76 -5.51 17.09
CA LYS A 25 -13.03 -6.03 16.54
C LYS A 25 -13.51 -5.10 15.41
N LEU A 26 -13.94 -5.71 14.30
CA LEU A 26 -14.45 -4.95 13.17
C LEU A 26 -15.77 -4.27 13.52
N HIS A 27 -15.80 -2.95 13.38
CA HIS A 27 -16.98 -2.12 13.47
C HIS A 27 -17.08 -1.27 12.22
N TYR A 28 -18.23 -1.31 11.55
CA TYR A 28 -18.46 -0.45 10.40
C TYR A 28 -18.69 0.99 10.86
N VAL A 29 -17.74 1.87 10.51
CA VAL A 29 -17.86 3.32 10.72
C VAL A 29 -17.40 4.01 9.43
N LYS A 30 -18.24 4.91 8.90
CA LYS A 30 -17.83 5.72 7.75
C LYS A 30 -16.89 6.82 8.22
N THR A 31 -15.66 6.83 7.69
CA THR A 31 -14.66 7.85 7.99
C THR A 31 -15.06 9.16 7.31
N GLN A 32 -15.34 10.20 8.10
CA GLN A 32 -15.71 11.54 7.61
C GLN A 32 -14.54 12.52 7.58
N TYR A 33 -13.54 12.28 8.43
CA TYR A 33 -12.31 13.08 8.53
C TYR A 33 -11.12 12.16 8.51
N THR A 34 -9.97 12.66 8.08
CA THR A 34 -8.73 11.90 8.17
C THR A 34 -8.41 11.60 9.63
N ASN A 35 -8.36 10.31 9.97
CA ASN A 35 -7.93 9.85 11.28
C ASN A 35 -6.45 9.50 11.21
N THR A 36 -5.66 10.15 12.04
CA THR A 36 -4.23 9.89 12.17
C THR A 36 -3.98 9.27 13.53
N ASP A 37 -3.51 8.05 13.52
CA ASP A 37 -2.96 7.34 14.69
C ASP A 37 -1.44 7.23 14.55
N ASP A 38 -0.78 6.63 15.54
CA ASP A 38 0.67 6.47 15.53
C ASP A 38 1.17 5.69 14.29
N ASP A 39 0.44 4.67 13.89
CA ASP A 39 0.83 3.75 12.82
C ASP A 39 -0.03 3.83 11.54
N THR A 40 -1.13 4.58 11.54
CA THR A 40 -2.08 4.59 10.41
C THR A 40 -2.66 5.97 10.18
N ILE A 41 -2.70 6.39 8.91
CA ILE A 41 -3.45 7.56 8.44
C ILE A 41 -4.60 7.02 7.57
N ASP A 42 -5.84 7.03 8.07
CA ASP A 42 -7.04 6.62 7.34
C ASP A 42 -7.76 7.85 6.77
N SER A 43 -7.83 7.94 5.44
CA SER A 43 -8.47 9.05 4.75
C SER A 43 -9.91 8.74 4.35
N PRO A 44 -10.81 9.75 4.34
CA PRO A 44 -12.13 9.60 3.74
C PRO A 44 -12.01 9.15 2.28
N GLY A 45 -12.83 8.17 1.87
CA GLY A 45 -12.81 7.64 0.51
C GLY A 45 -13.10 8.70 -0.56
N GLU A 46 -13.94 9.66 -0.21
CA GLU A 46 -14.32 10.79 -1.07
C GLU A 46 -13.11 11.64 -1.50
N TYR A 47 -12.03 11.64 -0.72
CA TYR A 47 -10.79 12.35 -1.07
C TYR A 47 -10.08 11.70 -2.27
N ALA A 48 -10.13 10.38 -2.37
CA ALA A 48 -9.56 9.66 -3.51
C ALA A 48 -10.47 9.75 -4.76
N GLU A 49 -11.78 9.91 -4.57
CA GLU A 49 -12.77 10.01 -5.66
C GLU A 49 -12.84 11.41 -6.30
N SER A 50 -12.31 12.43 -5.64
CA SER A 50 -12.37 13.81 -6.10
C SER A 50 -10.99 14.38 -6.46
N LYS A 51 -10.85 14.86 -7.70
CA LYS A 51 -9.63 15.54 -8.16
C LYS A 51 -9.25 16.78 -7.32
N HIS A 52 -10.23 17.42 -6.68
CA HIS A 52 -9.97 18.58 -5.82
C HIS A 52 -9.23 18.25 -4.53
N PHE A 53 -9.32 17.00 -4.06
CA PHE A 53 -8.67 16.57 -2.84
C PHE A 53 -7.32 15.85 -3.06
N SER A 54 -6.91 15.66 -4.32
CA SER A 54 -5.64 14.98 -4.66
C SER A 54 -4.41 15.68 -4.05
N VAL A 55 -4.43 17.01 -3.95
CA VAL A 55 -3.36 17.78 -3.29
C VAL A 55 -3.30 17.48 -1.80
N GLY A 56 -4.45 17.34 -1.14
CA GLY A 56 -4.52 16.95 0.28
C GLY A 56 -3.94 15.55 0.50
N LEU A 57 -4.20 14.61 -0.40
CA LEU A 57 -3.65 13.25 -0.34
C LEU A 57 -2.10 13.29 -0.46
N ALA A 58 -1.56 14.14 -1.34
CA ALA A 58 -0.12 14.32 -1.45
C ALA A 58 0.50 14.82 -0.12
N CYS A 59 -0.15 15.78 0.57
CA CYS A 59 0.33 16.26 1.87
C CYS A 59 0.38 15.14 2.92
N PHE A 60 -0.65 14.31 3.02
CA PHE A 60 -0.66 13.19 3.97
C PHE A 60 0.37 12.11 3.63
N SER A 61 0.74 11.95 2.35
CA SER A 61 1.78 11.00 1.96
C SER A 61 3.14 11.33 2.56
N PHE A 62 3.43 12.61 2.85
CA PHE A 62 4.69 13.01 3.48
C PHE A 62 4.80 12.61 4.95
N GLU A 63 3.68 12.45 5.64
CA GLU A 63 3.62 12.06 7.05
C GLU A 63 3.72 10.54 7.25
N ALA A 64 3.62 9.76 6.17
CA ALA A 64 3.69 8.32 6.19
C ALA A 64 5.06 7.81 5.76
N ASP A 65 5.39 6.58 6.19
CA ASP A 65 6.55 5.83 5.71
C ASP A 65 6.22 5.05 4.44
N VAL A 66 4.97 4.63 4.31
CA VAL A 66 4.44 3.86 3.18
C VAL A 66 3.07 4.39 2.78
N VAL A 67 2.81 4.50 1.48
CA VAL A 67 1.49 4.82 0.94
C VAL A 67 0.86 3.56 0.37
N ALA A 68 -0.40 3.32 0.72
CA ALA A 68 -1.16 2.18 0.22
C ALA A 68 -2.39 2.61 -0.57
N MET A 69 -2.45 2.19 -1.83
CA MET A 69 -3.67 2.24 -2.64
C MET A 69 -4.54 1.05 -2.28
N VAL A 70 -5.72 1.31 -1.72
CA VAL A 70 -6.67 0.28 -1.29
C VAL A 70 -7.82 0.20 -2.29
N GLN A 71 -8.04 -0.97 -2.86
CA GLN A 71 -9.14 -1.23 -3.79
C GLN A 71 -9.78 -2.58 -3.48
N SER A 72 -11.10 -2.63 -3.58
CA SER A 72 -11.85 -3.86 -3.40
C SER A 72 -11.72 -4.76 -4.63
N ALA A 73 -11.64 -6.07 -4.43
CA ALA A 73 -11.54 -7.05 -5.52
C ALA A 73 -12.80 -7.10 -6.42
N ASP A 74 -13.92 -6.60 -5.93
CA ASP A 74 -15.20 -6.54 -6.63
C ASP A 74 -15.50 -5.18 -7.28
N GLU A 75 -14.53 -4.26 -7.30
CA GLU A 75 -14.68 -2.98 -7.98
C GLU A 75 -14.82 -3.16 -9.50
N PRO A 76 -15.80 -2.48 -10.13
CA PRO A 76 -16.04 -2.64 -11.57
C PRO A 76 -15.06 -1.83 -12.44
N PHE A 77 -14.33 -0.87 -11.87
CA PHE A 77 -13.36 -0.02 -12.56
C PHE A 77 -12.26 0.48 -11.62
N SER A 78 -11.12 0.82 -12.17
CA SER A 78 -10.01 1.36 -11.41
C SER A 78 -10.32 2.78 -10.92
N LEU A 79 -10.00 3.06 -9.66
CA LEU A 79 -9.99 4.41 -9.11
C LEU A 79 -8.69 5.16 -9.50
N PHE A 80 -7.60 4.42 -9.64
CA PHE A 80 -6.27 4.98 -9.84
C PHE A 80 -5.89 4.94 -11.31
N ASP A 81 -5.51 6.10 -11.85
CA ASP A 81 -5.05 6.23 -13.22
C ASP A 81 -3.64 5.63 -13.41
N TYR A 82 -3.28 5.35 -14.65
CA TYR A 82 -1.93 4.92 -15.00
C TYR A 82 -0.90 5.97 -14.56
N GLY A 83 0.13 5.51 -13.83
CA GLY A 83 1.19 6.39 -13.33
C GLY A 83 0.77 7.31 -12.18
N SER A 84 -0.28 6.95 -11.42
CA SER A 84 -0.71 7.72 -10.23
C SER A 84 0.38 7.87 -9.17
N ASN A 85 1.45 7.08 -9.26
CA ASN A 85 2.62 7.17 -8.39
C ASN A 85 3.49 8.41 -8.64
N ALA A 86 3.31 9.14 -9.76
CA ALA A 86 4.18 10.25 -10.16
C ALA A 86 4.31 11.38 -9.10
N PHE A 87 3.34 11.50 -8.21
CA PHE A 87 3.31 12.53 -7.16
C PHE A 87 3.56 11.95 -5.75
N ILE A 88 3.80 10.65 -5.65
CA ILE A 88 4.02 9.96 -4.37
C ILE A 88 5.51 9.71 -4.22
N LEU A 89 6.12 10.35 -3.21
CA LEU A 89 7.57 10.26 -2.93
C LEU A 89 7.89 9.18 -1.87
N ARG A 90 6.92 8.35 -1.54
CA ARG A 90 7.07 7.25 -0.58
C ARG A 90 6.85 5.93 -1.30
N PRO A 91 7.38 4.81 -0.77
CA PRO A 91 7.07 3.48 -1.28
C PRO A 91 5.56 3.29 -1.42
N LEU A 92 5.12 2.87 -2.60
CA LEU A 92 3.71 2.73 -2.94
C LEU A 92 3.35 1.25 -3.05
N ILE A 93 2.44 0.80 -2.20
CA ILE A 93 1.91 -0.55 -2.23
C ILE A 93 0.45 -0.58 -2.65
N GLY A 94 0.01 -1.70 -3.21
CA GLY A 94 -1.39 -1.99 -3.47
C GLY A 94 -1.95 -2.94 -2.41
N ILE A 95 -3.18 -2.69 -1.95
CA ILE A 95 -3.89 -3.60 -1.06
C ILE A 95 -5.25 -3.91 -1.69
N ILE A 96 -5.45 -5.17 -2.06
CA ILE A 96 -6.71 -5.66 -2.61
C ILE A 96 -7.51 -6.30 -1.49
N THR A 97 -8.65 -5.70 -1.17
CA THR A 97 -9.56 -6.17 -0.11
C THR A 97 -10.71 -7.01 -0.70
N LYS A 98 -11.53 -7.62 0.17
CA LYS A 98 -12.74 -8.38 -0.18
C LYS A 98 -12.47 -9.46 -1.24
N ILE A 99 -11.34 -10.14 -1.12
CA ILE A 99 -10.93 -11.20 -2.06
C ILE A 99 -11.88 -12.41 -2.09
N ASP A 100 -12.74 -12.52 -1.10
CA ASP A 100 -13.80 -13.53 -0.95
C ASP A 100 -15.16 -13.11 -1.54
N SER A 101 -15.27 -11.91 -2.11
CA SER A 101 -16.50 -11.47 -2.77
C SER A 101 -16.85 -12.36 -3.95
N LEU A 102 -18.14 -12.66 -4.15
CA LEU A 102 -18.63 -13.42 -5.31
C LEU A 102 -18.29 -12.76 -6.65
N TYR A 103 -18.09 -11.46 -6.65
CA TYR A 103 -17.76 -10.67 -7.84
C TYR A 103 -16.27 -10.29 -7.90
N ALA A 104 -15.44 -10.89 -7.04
CA ALA A 104 -14.02 -10.58 -6.99
C ALA A 104 -13.32 -10.94 -8.30
N ASN A 105 -12.58 -9.99 -8.84
CA ASN A 105 -11.69 -10.20 -9.98
C ASN A 105 -10.26 -9.72 -9.62
N VAL A 106 -9.63 -10.49 -8.75
CA VAL A 106 -8.28 -10.20 -8.24
C VAL A 106 -7.26 -9.97 -9.36
N PRO A 107 -7.19 -10.79 -10.44
CA PRO A 107 -6.24 -10.57 -11.54
C PRO A 107 -6.40 -9.21 -12.21
N MET A 108 -7.64 -8.77 -12.42
CA MET A 108 -7.96 -7.48 -13.05
C MET A 108 -7.53 -6.32 -12.14
N VAL A 109 -7.94 -6.35 -10.87
CA VAL A 109 -7.61 -5.29 -9.91
C VAL A 109 -6.10 -5.23 -9.65
N ARG A 110 -5.43 -6.38 -9.58
CA ARG A 110 -3.96 -6.45 -9.49
C ARG A 110 -3.29 -5.74 -10.66
N GLN A 111 -3.77 -5.97 -11.89
CA GLN A 111 -3.20 -5.30 -13.07
C GLN A 111 -3.39 -3.78 -13.01
N TRP A 112 -4.54 -3.30 -12.54
CA TRP A 112 -4.79 -1.87 -12.36
C TRP A 112 -3.80 -1.25 -11.36
N MET A 113 -3.55 -1.91 -10.24
CA MET A 113 -2.61 -1.42 -9.23
C MET A 113 -1.17 -1.39 -9.76
N LEU A 114 -0.75 -2.39 -10.52
CA LEU A 114 0.55 -2.38 -11.19
C LEU A 114 0.65 -1.20 -12.18
N ASN A 115 -0.40 -0.95 -12.96
CA ASN A 115 -0.46 0.18 -13.89
C ASN A 115 -0.45 1.54 -13.18
N ALA A 116 -1.01 1.62 -11.98
CA ALA A 116 -0.97 2.80 -11.12
C ALA A 116 0.42 3.05 -10.50
N GLY A 117 1.32 2.07 -10.58
CA GLY A 117 2.69 2.16 -10.10
C GLY A 117 2.93 1.56 -8.72
N CYS A 118 2.04 0.68 -8.24
CA CYS A 118 2.28 -0.05 -7.00
C CYS A 118 3.42 -1.05 -7.19
N GLU A 119 4.40 -1.01 -6.29
CA GLU A 119 5.60 -1.86 -6.33
C GLU A 119 5.34 -3.25 -5.75
N ARG A 120 4.48 -3.34 -4.74
CA ARG A 120 4.10 -4.59 -4.08
C ARG A 120 2.60 -4.62 -3.86
N ILE A 121 1.97 -5.80 -3.98
CA ILE A 121 0.52 -5.95 -3.86
C ILE A 121 0.20 -7.02 -2.83
N PHE A 122 -0.62 -6.65 -1.85
CA PHE A 122 -1.14 -7.52 -0.81
C PHE A 122 -2.60 -7.86 -1.07
N LEU A 123 -2.94 -9.12 -0.89
CA LEU A 123 -4.30 -9.62 -0.97
C LEU A 123 -4.80 -9.85 0.45
N VAL A 124 -5.90 -9.19 0.83
CA VAL A 124 -6.38 -9.27 2.20
C VAL A 124 -7.88 -9.52 2.30
N ASN A 125 -8.25 -10.30 3.30
CA ASN A 125 -9.62 -10.39 3.78
C ASN A 125 -9.67 -9.84 5.21
N ASN A 126 -10.25 -8.68 5.38
CA ASN A 126 -10.31 -8.01 6.69
C ASN A 126 -11.16 -8.79 7.71
N VAL A 127 -12.10 -9.63 7.24
CA VAL A 127 -13.02 -10.40 8.11
C VAL A 127 -12.36 -11.67 8.63
N THR A 128 -11.68 -12.42 7.76
CA THR A 128 -11.02 -13.68 8.11
C THR A 128 -9.60 -13.48 8.63
N GLY A 129 -8.99 -12.32 8.36
CA GLY A 129 -7.59 -12.03 8.67
C GLY A 129 -6.60 -12.56 7.63
N GLU A 130 -7.06 -13.17 6.54
CA GLU A 130 -6.20 -13.65 5.46
C GLU A 130 -5.36 -12.51 4.88
N GLY A 131 -4.04 -12.71 4.75
CA GLY A 131 -3.08 -11.73 4.23
C GLY A 131 -2.72 -10.59 5.19
N ILE A 132 -3.41 -10.43 6.33
CA ILE A 132 -3.14 -9.36 7.30
C ILE A 132 -1.78 -9.54 7.97
N ASP A 133 -1.41 -10.78 8.30
CA ASP A 133 -0.13 -11.05 8.96
C ASP A 133 1.06 -10.80 8.00
N GLU A 134 0.91 -11.08 6.71
CA GLU A 134 1.91 -10.76 5.68
C GLU A 134 2.09 -9.24 5.56
N LEU A 135 1.00 -8.49 5.48
CA LEU A 135 1.04 -7.03 5.45
C LEU A 135 1.66 -6.45 6.74
N ARG A 136 1.29 -7.01 7.90
CA ARG A 136 1.86 -6.59 9.19
C ARG A 136 3.36 -6.89 9.28
N ALA A 137 3.80 -8.04 8.80
CA ALA A 137 5.22 -8.39 8.72
C ALA A 137 5.98 -7.37 7.88
N PHE A 138 5.48 -7.03 6.68
CA PHE A 138 6.05 -6.01 5.82
C PHE A 138 6.14 -4.63 6.51
N LEU A 139 5.10 -4.21 7.21
CA LEU A 139 5.10 -2.93 7.92
C LEU A 139 6.05 -2.91 9.13
N ASN A 140 6.38 -4.07 9.70
CA ASN A 140 7.33 -4.21 10.80
C ASN A 140 8.77 -4.48 10.33
N GLU A 141 8.98 -4.80 9.07
CA GLU A 141 10.33 -4.93 8.52
C GLU A 141 11.08 -3.61 8.68
N ASP A 142 12.23 -3.65 9.33
CA ASP A 142 13.19 -2.55 9.26
C ASP A 142 13.66 -2.44 7.82
N VAL A 143 13.33 -1.33 7.17
CA VAL A 143 13.90 -1.03 5.85
C VAL A 143 15.39 -0.83 6.07
N PRO A 144 16.26 -1.68 5.56
CA PRO A 144 17.68 -1.38 5.53
C PRO A 144 17.80 -0.04 4.80
N LYS A 145 18.39 0.97 5.44
CA LYS A 145 18.73 2.21 4.75
C LYS A 145 19.79 1.84 3.72
N LEU A 146 19.34 1.54 2.51
CA LEU A 146 20.23 1.24 1.41
C LEU A 146 21.19 2.41 1.21
N SER A 147 22.46 2.13 1.13
CA SER A 147 23.43 3.13 0.66
C SER A 147 23.10 3.52 -0.79
N LEU A 148 23.49 4.70 -1.22
CA LEU A 148 23.31 5.14 -2.59
C LEU A 148 23.93 4.14 -3.61
N GLU A 149 25.04 3.52 -3.24
CA GLU A 149 25.74 2.54 -4.05
C GLU A 149 24.95 1.23 -4.16
N GLU A 150 24.38 0.79 -3.06
CA GLU A 150 23.51 -0.40 -3.03
C GLU A 150 22.22 -0.17 -3.82
N ALA A 151 21.60 1.00 -3.70
CA ALA A 151 20.43 1.36 -4.50
C ALA A 151 20.74 1.33 -6.00
N LYS A 152 21.89 1.88 -6.42
CA LYS A 152 22.35 1.81 -7.82
C LYS A 152 22.62 0.38 -8.29
N PHE A 153 23.22 -0.45 -7.44
CA PHE A 153 23.46 -1.85 -7.74
C PHE A 153 22.15 -2.60 -7.95
N ARG A 154 21.18 -2.45 -7.06
CA ARG A 154 19.83 -3.03 -7.20
C ARG A 154 19.14 -2.54 -8.48
N GLN A 155 19.21 -1.25 -8.76
CA GLN A 155 18.66 -0.67 -9.98
C GLN A 155 19.32 -1.26 -11.25
N SER A 156 20.62 -1.52 -11.23
CA SER A 156 21.31 -2.17 -12.36
C SER A 156 20.84 -3.60 -12.63
N LEU A 157 20.28 -4.26 -11.62
CA LEU A 157 19.66 -5.58 -11.71
C LEU A 157 18.15 -5.51 -12.05
N GLY A 158 17.59 -4.31 -12.21
CA GLY A 158 16.17 -4.11 -12.42
C GLY A 158 15.31 -4.35 -11.16
N LEU A 159 15.93 -4.28 -9.98
CA LEU A 159 15.30 -4.50 -8.68
C LEU A 159 14.99 -3.17 -8.01
N ASN A 160 13.88 -3.12 -7.28
CA ASN A 160 13.59 -2.03 -6.36
C ASN A 160 14.18 -2.30 -4.95
N GLU A 161 13.97 -1.39 -4.02
CA GLU A 161 14.53 -1.50 -2.66
C GLU A 161 13.95 -2.66 -1.83
N TRP A 162 12.78 -3.16 -2.23
CA TRP A 162 12.03 -4.23 -1.54
C TRP A 162 12.28 -5.62 -2.10
N ASP A 163 12.81 -5.69 -3.33
CA ASP A 163 13.02 -6.97 -3.97
C ASP A 163 14.16 -7.73 -3.28
N PRO A 164 14.00 -9.02 -3.02
CA PRO A 164 15.13 -9.82 -2.58
C PRO A 164 16.19 -9.86 -3.69
N LEU A 165 17.46 -9.90 -3.30
CA LEU A 165 18.53 -10.18 -4.29
C LEU A 165 18.31 -11.57 -4.88
N PRO A 166 18.54 -11.75 -6.19
CA PRO A 166 18.47 -13.05 -6.83
C PRO A 166 19.42 -14.05 -6.14
N GLU A 167 19.04 -15.34 -6.15
CA GLU A 167 19.87 -16.39 -5.56
C GLU A 167 21.29 -16.39 -6.15
N GLY A 168 22.28 -16.37 -5.29
CA GLY A 168 23.70 -16.32 -5.68
C GLY A 168 24.24 -14.93 -6.02
N VAL A 169 23.43 -13.88 -5.89
CA VAL A 169 23.86 -12.48 -6.05
C VAL A 169 24.05 -11.86 -4.69
N GLU A 170 25.27 -11.46 -4.38
CA GLU A 170 25.63 -10.73 -3.17
C GLU A 170 26.01 -9.29 -3.52
N TYR A 171 25.62 -8.34 -2.67
CA TYR A 171 26.11 -6.98 -2.78
C TYR A 171 27.61 -6.98 -2.51
N PRO A 172 28.43 -6.41 -3.41
CA PRO A 172 29.86 -6.38 -3.20
C PRO A 172 30.20 -5.54 -1.95
N LEU A 173 30.55 -6.23 -0.86
CA LEU A 173 31.04 -5.57 0.35
C LEU A 173 32.33 -4.81 -0.02
N ARG A 174 32.41 -3.53 0.40
CA ARG A 174 33.67 -2.81 0.29
C ARG A 174 34.74 -3.58 1.05
N THR A 175 35.73 -4.07 0.34
CA THR A 175 37.03 -4.35 0.93
C THR A 175 37.66 -2.99 1.26
N GLU A 176 37.76 -2.66 2.55
CA GLU A 176 38.51 -1.51 3.02
C GLU A 176 39.96 -1.51 2.52
#